data_0e729c597827698799db0a60de69d399
#
_entry.id   0e729c597827698799db0a60de69d399
#
_cell.length_a   1.000
_cell.length_b   1.000
_cell.length_c   1.000
_cell.angle_alpha   90.00
_cell.angle_beta   90.00
_cell.angle_gamma   90.00
#
_symmetry.space_group_name_H-M   'P 1'
#
loop_
_entity.id
_entity.type
_entity.pdbx_description
1 polymer ?
#
loop_
_entity_poly.entity_id
_entity_poly.type
_entity_poly.pdbx_seq_one_letter_code
_entity_poly.pdbx_strand_id
1 'polypeptide(L)'
;MAEAIRTTYLRAASVAAGMLALTGTLYAQEAVKHLNPVIEKLAAGKPFIGFQTGDLSLQNARTLARADIDYVYLEMEHAPMDFAGLQQFSVGMIDKATILKKGNAQPNVAIFARFPPYGREQAQWFVKQALDIGLMGVIFNGIDNADQALLAVRNMRYPQRKTSKYPDPPGLRGYAPGVAVWWWGVSDAEYERRADLWPLNPDGDLLAIMMIETAEGLKNADTIAAVPGVGAIFVGAGGDLHQYLGVDSNAPEVEQAFQTILRACLAHNVACGITALSGQAIARRLAEGWKMIRTTNGALVQWRASAAGR
;
A
#
# COMPACT_ATOMS: atom_id res chain seq x y z
N MET A 1 3.94 41.90 59.33
CA MET A 1 4.91 41.00 58.64
C MET A 1 4.27 39.74 58.07
N ALA A 2 3.22 39.16 58.68
CA ALA A 2 2.54 37.95 58.20
C ALA A 2 1.63 38.18 56.96
N GLU A 3 1.06 39.38 56.82
CA GLU A 3 0.13 39.67 55.67
C GLU A 3 0.86 39.91 54.34
N ALA A 4 2.08 40.48 54.39
CA ALA A 4 2.89 40.72 53.18
C ALA A 4 3.39 39.41 52.55
N ILE A 5 3.63 38.38 53.34
CA ILE A 5 4.06 37.06 52.87
C ILE A 5 2.92 36.29 52.16
N ARG A 6 1.70 36.41 52.66
CA ARG A 6 0.52 35.75 52.03
C ARG A 6 0.20 36.31 50.64
N THR A 7 0.36 37.60 50.44
CA THR A 7 0.05 38.25 49.15
C THR A 7 1.09 37.90 48.07
N THR A 8 2.33 37.65 48.47
CA THR A 8 3.41 37.27 47.53
C THR A 8 3.26 35.82 47.05
N TYR A 9 2.84 34.89 47.90
CA TYR A 9 2.60 33.51 47.53
C TYR A 9 1.33 33.31 46.64
N LEU A 10 0.30 34.11 46.84
CA LEU A 10 -0.90 34.08 46.02
C LEU A 10 -0.67 34.59 44.57
N ARG A 11 0.22 35.57 44.40
CA ARG A 11 0.62 36.09 43.08
C ARG A 11 1.55 35.11 42.34
N ALA A 12 2.45 34.44 43.05
CA ALA A 12 3.32 33.42 42.46
C ALA A 12 2.52 32.16 41.99
N ALA A 13 1.52 31.75 42.76
CA ALA A 13 0.66 30.63 42.37
C ALA A 13 -0.23 30.92 41.14
N SER A 14 -0.68 32.17 40.98
CA SER A 14 -1.49 32.58 39.82
C SER A 14 -0.67 32.66 38.52
N VAL A 15 0.62 33.02 38.59
CA VAL A 15 1.54 33.07 37.45
C VAL A 15 1.93 31.63 37.01
N ALA A 16 2.14 30.73 37.98
CA ALA A 16 2.45 29.32 37.69
C ALA A 16 1.27 28.58 37.08
N ALA A 17 0.04 28.87 37.52
CA ALA A 17 -1.18 28.26 36.91
C ALA A 17 -1.46 28.78 35.49
N GLY A 18 -1.09 30.06 35.20
CA GLY A 18 -1.21 30.62 33.85
C GLY A 18 -0.18 30.07 32.83
N MET A 19 1.01 29.70 33.29
CA MET A 19 2.04 29.08 32.43
C MET A 19 1.80 27.59 32.15
N LEU A 20 1.14 26.86 33.03
CA LEU A 20 0.75 25.47 32.79
C LEU A 20 -0.43 25.30 31.79
N ALA A 21 -1.25 26.35 31.63
CA ALA A 21 -2.36 26.34 30.68
C ALA A 21 -1.92 26.66 29.23
N LEU A 22 -0.75 27.22 29.01
CA LEU A 22 -0.22 27.59 27.70
C LEU A 22 0.66 26.49 27.03
N THR A 23 1.02 25.43 27.76
CA THR A 23 1.81 24.31 27.22
C THR A 23 0.97 23.16 26.74
N GLY A 24 -0.37 23.22 26.85
CA GLY A 24 -1.30 22.14 26.48
C GLY A 24 -1.81 22.16 25.04
N THR A 25 -1.37 23.11 24.20
CA THR A 25 -1.79 23.19 22.79
C THR A 25 -0.70 22.74 21.81
N LEU A 26 0.20 21.87 22.25
CA LEU A 26 1.21 21.30 21.38
C LEU A 26 0.70 19.98 20.78
N TYR A 27 0.30 20.10 19.51
CA TYR A 27 0.12 18.99 18.55
C TYR A 27 -0.87 17.90 18.98
N ALA A 28 -2.14 18.19 18.96
CA ALA A 28 -3.11 17.16 18.58
C ALA A 28 -2.85 16.84 17.09
N GLN A 29 -1.95 15.90 16.85
CA GLN A 29 -1.75 15.33 15.52
C GLN A 29 -3.11 14.81 15.07
N GLU A 30 -3.62 15.34 13.97
CA GLU A 30 -4.88 14.87 13.41
C GLU A 30 -4.70 13.38 13.10
N ALA A 31 -5.40 12.53 13.84
CA ALA A 31 -5.25 11.09 13.72
C ALA A 31 -5.81 10.65 12.38
N VAL A 32 -4.94 10.41 11.39
CA VAL A 32 -5.35 9.79 10.12
C VAL A 32 -5.88 8.39 10.39
N LYS A 33 -6.97 8.04 9.73
CA LYS A 33 -7.54 6.70 9.85
C LYS A 33 -6.56 5.64 9.34
N HIS A 34 -5.94 5.86 8.18
CA HIS A 34 -4.96 4.98 7.57
C HIS A 34 -3.63 5.70 7.33
N LEU A 35 -2.52 5.04 7.68
CA LEU A 35 -1.18 5.50 7.28
C LEU A 35 -0.90 5.18 5.81
N ASN A 36 -1.53 4.16 5.26
CA ASN A 36 -1.44 3.85 3.84
C ASN A 36 -2.42 4.72 3.04
N PRO A 37 -1.94 5.73 2.26
CA PRO A 37 -2.82 6.64 1.51
C PRO A 37 -3.64 5.93 0.43
N VAL A 38 -3.18 4.77 -0.06
CA VAL A 38 -3.93 3.95 -1.02
C VAL A 38 -5.17 3.36 -0.36
N ILE A 39 -5.06 2.90 0.88
CA ILE A 39 -6.20 2.31 1.61
C ILE A 39 -7.27 3.37 1.89
N GLU A 40 -6.90 4.61 2.21
CA GLU A 40 -7.88 5.71 2.33
C GLU A 40 -8.68 5.92 1.04
N LYS A 41 -8.01 5.89 -0.10
CA LYS A 41 -8.68 5.98 -1.40
C LYS A 41 -9.58 4.79 -1.67
N LEU A 42 -9.12 3.58 -1.40
CA LEU A 42 -9.90 2.36 -1.58
C LEU A 42 -11.14 2.34 -0.68
N ALA A 43 -11.00 2.73 0.59
CA ALA A 43 -12.11 2.84 1.53
C ALA A 43 -13.15 3.87 1.09
N ALA A 44 -12.72 4.92 0.37
CA ALA A 44 -13.58 5.91 -0.26
C ALA A 44 -14.10 5.51 -1.66
N GLY A 45 -13.84 4.28 -2.12
CA GLY A 45 -14.21 3.78 -3.44
C GLY A 45 -13.46 4.43 -4.61
N LYS A 46 -12.39 5.19 -4.34
CA LYS A 46 -11.63 5.94 -5.35
C LYS A 46 -10.52 5.10 -5.97
N PRO A 47 -10.17 5.36 -7.25
CA PRO A 47 -9.00 4.76 -7.86
C PRO A 47 -7.70 5.35 -7.32
N PHE A 48 -6.61 4.60 -7.48
CA PHE A 48 -5.27 5.03 -7.16
C PHE A 48 -4.30 4.73 -8.31
N ILE A 49 -3.36 5.64 -8.54
CA ILE A 49 -2.49 5.65 -9.71
C ILE A 49 -1.04 5.70 -9.24
N GLY A 50 -0.18 4.89 -9.85
CA GLY A 50 1.22 4.84 -9.47
C GLY A 50 2.15 4.37 -10.56
N PHE A 51 3.43 4.32 -10.17
CA PHE A 51 4.53 3.97 -11.06
C PHE A 51 5.22 2.68 -10.61
N GLN A 52 5.93 2.09 -11.55
CA GLN A 52 6.90 1.02 -11.33
C GLN A 52 8.31 1.61 -11.47
N THR A 53 9.25 1.18 -10.63
CA THR A 53 10.66 1.49 -10.79
C THR A 53 11.56 0.34 -10.32
N GLY A 54 12.65 0.09 -11.05
CA GLY A 54 13.77 -0.74 -10.62
C GLY A 54 14.95 0.09 -10.09
N ASP A 55 14.87 1.44 -10.17
CA ASP A 55 15.89 2.33 -9.63
C ASP A 55 15.66 2.57 -8.14
N LEU A 56 16.44 1.90 -7.30
CA LEU A 56 16.41 2.00 -5.85
C LEU A 56 17.29 3.13 -5.28
N SER A 57 17.80 4.03 -6.15
CA SER A 57 18.63 5.13 -5.69
C SER A 57 17.87 6.10 -4.77
N LEU A 58 18.61 6.68 -3.83
CA LEU A 58 18.09 7.72 -2.93
C LEU A 58 17.54 8.93 -3.71
N GLN A 59 18.16 9.28 -4.86
CA GLN A 59 17.70 10.38 -5.68
C GLN A 59 16.32 10.10 -6.28
N ASN A 60 16.10 8.89 -6.79
CA ASN A 60 14.80 8.48 -7.33
C ASN A 60 13.74 8.45 -6.23
N ALA A 61 14.06 7.89 -5.05
CA ALA A 61 13.17 7.88 -3.90
C ALA A 61 12.70 9.29 -3.52
N ARG A 62 13.62 10.26 -3.39
CA ARG A 62 13.30 11.67 -3.07
C ARG A 62 12.42 12.33 -4.13
N THR A 63 12.61 11.98 -5.40
CA THR A 63 11.78 12.47 -6.49
C THR A 63 10.36 11.91 -6.40
N LEU A 64 10.25 10.60 -6.18
CA LEU A 64 8.96 9.91 -6.12
C LEU A 64 8.17 10.25 -4.84
N ALA A 65 8.83 10.52 -3.71
CA ALA A 65 8.17 10.98 -2.49
C ALA A 65 7.33 12.27 -2.67
N ARG A 66 7.66 13.07 -3.68
CA ARG A 66 7.01 14.34 -4.02
C ARG A 66 6.19 14.29 -5.29
N ALA A 67 6.18 13.13 -5.96
CA ALA A 67 5.40 12.97 -7.17
C ALA A 67 3.90 12.98 -6.84
N ASP A 68 3.10 13.48 -7.77
CA ASP A 68 1.65 13.47 -7.65
C ASP A 68 1.08 12.13 -8.12
N ILE A 69 1.40 11.09 -7.35
CA ILE A 69 0.97 9.69 -7.50
C ILE A 69 0.59 9.14 -6.13
N ASP A 70 -0.08 8.00 -6.10
CA ASP A 70 -0.56 7.40 -4.87
C ASP A 70 0.36 6.29 -4.35
N TYR A 71 1.03 5.61 -5.26
CA TYR A 71 1.95 4.52 -4.93
C TYR A 71 3.11 4.42 -5.90
N VAL A 72 4.17 3.83 -5.43
CA VAL A 72 5.24 3.28 -6.26
C VAL A 72 5.42 1.82 -5.90
N TYR A 73 5.58 0.94 -6.89
CA TYR A 73 6.05 -0.39 -6.59
C TYR A 73 7.45 -0.62 -7.15
N LEU A 74 8.27 -1.22 -6.29
CA LEU A 74 9.67 -1.49 -6.54
C LEU A 74 9.77 -2.86 -7.21
N GLU A 75 10.47 -2.88 -8.34
CA GLU A 75 10.59 -4.05 -9.19
C GLU A 75 11.76 -4.91 -8.73
N MET A 76 11.49 -6.11 -8.25
CA MET A 76 12.48 -7.10 -7.84
C MET A 76 12.25 -8.49 -8.45
N GLU A 77 11.30 -8.62 -9.38
CA GLU A 77 11.09 -9.85 -10.13
C GLU A 77 12.08 -9.95 -11.30
N HIS A 78 12.16 -8.88 -12.11
CA HIS A 78 13.02 -8.82 -13.30
C HIS A 78 14.26 -7.94 -13.06
N ALA A 79 14.56 -7.61 -11.83
CA ALA A 79 15.73 -6.88 -11.38
C ALA A 79 16.43 -7.64 -10.24
N PRO A 80 17.70 -7.34 -9.94
CA PRO A 80 18.39 -7.95 -8.82
C PRO A 80 17.62 -7.74 -7.51
N MET A 81 17.50 -8.80 -6.71
CA MET A 81 16.88 -8.73 -5.39
C MET A 81 17.83 -8.03 -4.41
N ASP A 82 17.51 -6.80 -4.03
CA ASP A 82 18.35 -5.93 -3.19
C ASP A 82 17.55 -5.34 -2.02
N PHE A 83 17.55 -6.04 -0.88
CA PHE A 83 16.88 -5.56 0.33
C PHE A 83 17.58 -4.37 0.99
N ALA A 84 18.89 -4.21 0.82
CA ALA A 84 19.60 -3.04 1.31
C ALA A 84 19.21 -1.79 0.52
N GLY A 85 19.16 -1.89 -0.81
CA GLY A 85 18.62 -0.83 -1.68
C GLY A 85 17.16 -0.54 -1.40
N LEU A 86 16.33 -1.56 -1.15
CA LEU A 86 14.93 -1.39 -0.76
C LEU A 86 14.80 -0.56 0.53
N GLN A 87 15.61 -0.85 1.54
CA GLN A 87 15.61 -0.10 2.79
C GLN A 87 16.09 1.35 2.60
N GLN A 88 17.15 1.57 1.80
CA GLN A 88 17.63 2.92 1.46
C GLN A 88 16.56 3.73 0.72
N PHE A 89 15.88 3.10 -0.24
CA PHE A 89 14.79 3.73 -0.97
C PHE A 89 13.66 4.13 -0.02
N SER A 90 13.22 3.23 0.87
CA SER A 90 12.18 3.54 1.86
C SER A 90 12.54 4.73 2.73
N VAL A 91 13.80 4.80 3.22
CA VAL A 91 14.31 5.96 3.96
C VAL A 91 14.26 7.24 3.11
N GLY A 92 14.62 7.14 1.83
CA GLY A 92 14.57 8.26 0.88
C GLY A 92 13.17 8.81 0.61
N MET A 93 12.14 7.99 0.82
CA MET A 93 10.73 8.39 0.68
C MET A 93 10.22 9.25 1.85
N ILE A 94 10.97 9.42 2.93
CA ILE A 94 10.57 10.28 4.06
C ILE A 94 10.74 11.75 3.68
N ASP A 95 9.65 12.42 3.34
CA ASP A 95 9.64 13.88 3.10
C ASP A 95 9.17 14.61 4.36
N LYS A 96 10.12 15.06 5.16
CA LYS A 96 9.86 15.78 6.42
C LYS A 96 9.02 17.04 6.23
N ALA A 97 9.19 17.76 5.12
CA ALA A 97 8.41 18.97 4.85
C ALA A 97 6.93 18.65 4.68
N THR A 98 6.63 17.57 3.96
CA THR A 98 5.26 17.09 3.79
C THR A 98 4.66 16.60 5.10
N ILE A 99 5.40 15.81 5.89
CA ILE A 99 4.95 15.31 7.20
C ILE A 99 4.59 16.48 8.12
N LEU A 100 5.46 17.47 8.22
CA LEU A 100 5.23 18.68 9.04
C LEU A 100 4.03 19.49 8.55
N LYS A 101 3.88 19.64 7.22
CA LYS A 101 2.75 20.37 6.62
C LYS A 101 1.41 19.65 6.86
N LYS A 102 1.41 18.32 6.76
CA LYS A 102 0.20 17.49 6.99
C LYS A 102 -0.12 17.32 8.47
N GLY A 103 0.86 17.49 9.36
CA GLY A 103 0.70 17.26 10.79
C GLY A 103 0.51 15.79 11.18
N ASN A 104 0.84 14.84 10.30
CA ASN A 104 0.74 13.41 10.57
C ASN A 104 1.82 12.61 9.83
N ALA A 105 2.01 11.34 10.21
CA ALA A 105 3.06 10.46 9.68
C ALA A 105 2.72 9.77 8.35
N GLN A 106 1.51 9.96 7.80
CA GLN A 106 1.12 9.35 6.53
C GLN A 106 2.02 9.83 5.39
N PRO A 107 2.70 8.94 4.63
CA PRO A 107 3.45 9.33 3.44
C PRO A 107 2.49 9.83 2.34
N ASN A 108 2.99 10.61 1.37
CA ASN A 108 2.19 10.98 0.20
C ASN A 108 2.02 9.81 -0.76
N VAL A 109 3.03 8.95 -0.84
CA VAL A 109 3.14 7.84 -1.79
C VAL A 109 3.38 6.56 -1.01
N ALA A 110 2.49 5.58 -1.14
CA ALA A 110 2.68 4.26 -0.56
C ALA A 110 3.80 3.50 -1.29
N ILE A 111 4.58 2.72 -0.55
CA ILE A 111 5.64 1.88 -1.12
C ILE A 111 5.16 0.43 -1.13
N PHE A 112 5.12 -0.16 -2.32
CA PHE A 112 4.90 -1.58 -2.55
C PHE A 112 6.14 -2.19 -3.16
N ALA A 113 6.24 -3.52 -3.19
CA ALA A 113 7.26 -4.22 -3.97
C ALA A 113 6.67 -5.43 -4.68
N ARG A 114 7.23 -5.73 -5.85
CA ARG A 114 6.96 -6.94 -6.61
C ARG A 114 8.22 -7.81 -6.56
N PHE A 115 8.03 -9.08 -6.21
CA PHE A 115 9.09 -10.06 -6.06
C PHE A 115 8.91 -11.21 -7.07
N PRO A 116 9.88 -12.12 -7.21
CA PRO A 116 9.76 -13.31 -8.05
C PRO A 116 8.48 -14.11 -7.77
N PRO A 117 8.00 -14.94 -8.72
CA PRO A 117 6.69 -15.58 -8.66
C PRO A 117 6.45 -16.37 -7.36
N TYR A 118 5.60 -15.81 -6.52
CA TYR A 118 5.32 -16.34 -5.19
C TYR A 118 4.61 -17.69 -5.22
N GLY A 119 3.58 -17.81 -6.06
CA GLY A 119 2.75 -19.00 -6.11
C GLY A 119 3.49 -20.26 -6.52
N ARG A 120 4.44 -20.14 -7.44
CA ARG A 120 5.23 -21.26 -7.99
C ARG A 120 6.54 -21.50 -7.23
N GLU A 121 7.23 -20.46 -6.83
CA GLU A 121 8.56 -20.54 -6.20
C GLU A 121 8.49 -20.61 -4.67
N GLN A 122 7.34 -20.33 -4.07
CA GLN A 122 7.06 -20.40 -2.64
C GLN A 122 8.10 -19.63 -1.79
N ALA A 123 8.59 -18.51 -2.31
CA ALA A 123 9.64 -17.70 -1.67
C ALA A 123 9.08 -16.84 -0.53
N GLN A 124 8.52 -17.45 0.47
CA GLN A 124 7.77 -16.82 1.57
C GLN A 124 8.62 -15.91 2.45
N TRP A 125 9.92 -16.14 2.52
CA TRP A 125 10.86 -15.43 3.37
C TRP A 125 10.98 -13.92 3.01
N PHE A 126 10.86 -13.57 1.74
CA PHE A 126 10.99 -12.17 1.30
C PHE A 126 9.83 -11.29 1.80
N VAL A 127 8.64 -11.85 1.96
CA VAL A 127 7.46 -11.10 2.44
C VAL A 127 7.74 -10.52 3.81
N LYS A 128 8.29 -11.34 4.73
CA LYS A 128 8.67 -10.88 6.06
C LYS A 128 9.70 -9.76 5.99
N GLN A 129 10.78 -9.92 5.22
CA GLN A 129 11.84 -8.92 5.11
C GLN A 129 11.31 -7.60 4.52
N ALA A 130 10.48 -7.66 3.49
CA ALA A 130 9.86 -6.49 2.89
C ALA A 130 9.00 -5.71 3.91
N LEU A 131 8.17 -6.41 4.67
CA LEU A 131 7.29 -5.78 5.66
C LEU A 131 8.06 -5.30 6.90
N ASP A 132 9.16 -5.95 7.29
CA ASP A 132 10.02 -5.50 8.40
C ASP A 132 10.83 -4.24 8.03
N ILE A 133 11.04 -3.96 6.73
CA ILE A 133 11.57 -2.69 6.21
C ILE A 133 10.52 -1.56 6.28
N GLY A 134 9.23 -1.90 6.27
CA GLY A 134 8.14 -0.93 6.37
C GLY A 134 7.28 -0.77 5.13
N LEU A 135 7.39 -1.66 4.12
CA LEU A 135 6.53 -1.62 2.95
C LEU A 135 5.05 -1.74 3.36
N MET A 136 4.20 -1.04 2.62
CA MET A 136 2.76 -0.98 2.87
C MET A 136 1.95 -1.95 1.99
N GLY A 137 2.62 -2.70 1.13
CA GLY A 137 1.99 -3.73 0.31
C GLY A 137 2.99 -4.59 -0.43
N VAL A 138 2.53 -5.77 -0.83
CA VAL A 138 3.31 -6.74 -1.62
C VAL A 138 2.48 -7.20 -2.81
N ILE A 139 3.10 -7.22 -3.98
CA ILE A 139 2.54 -7.79 -5.21
C ILE A 139 3.09 -9.22 -5.33
N PHE A 140 2.18 -10.18 -5.30
CA PHE A 140 2.46 -11.60 -5.37
C PHE A 140 2.21 -12.11 -6.79
N ASN A 141 3.27 -12.33 -7.54
CA ASN A 141 3.21 -12.79 -8.91
C ASN A 141 2.84 -14.28 -9.03
N GLY A 142 2.30 -14.67 -10.18
CA GLY A 142 2.05 -16.07 -10.49
C GLY A 142 1.07 -16.74 -9.52
N ILE A 143 0.04 -16.04 -9.09
CA ILE A 143 -1.03 -16.62 -8.27
C ILE A 143 -2.01 -17.35 -9.19
N ASP A 144 -2.02 -18.67 -9.09
CA ASP A 144 -2.78 -19.56 -9.93
C ASP A 144 -4.09 -20.06 -9.28
N ASN A 145 -4.19 -20.00 -7.94
CA ASN A 145 -5.36 -20.52 -7.23
C ASN A 145 -5.55 -19.86 -5.85
N ALA A 146 -6.68 -20.17 -5.22
CA ALA A 146 -7.07 -19.62 -3.92
C ALA A 146 -6.13 -20.04 -2.78
N ASP A 147 -5.54 -21.23 -2.81
CA ASP A 147 -4.63 -21.70 -1.75
C ASP A 147 -3.33 -20.88 -1.75
N GLN A 148 -2.80 -20.55 -2.92
CA GLN A 148 -1.63 -19.68 -3.06
C GLN A 148 -1.95 -18.25 -2.57
N ALA A 149 -3.13 -17.71 -2.93
CA ALA A 149 -3.58 -16.40 -2.46
C ALA A 149 -3.77 -16.38 -0.93
N LEU A 150 -4.36 -17.45 -0.36
CA LEU A 150 -4.51 -17.60 1.09
C LEU A 150 -3.16 -17.68 1.80
N LEU A 151 -2.20 -18.39 1.25
CA LEU A 151 -0.85 -18.47 1.80
C LEU A 151 -0.15 -17.11 1.76
N ALA A 152 -0.31 -16.33 0.67
CA ALA A 152 0.20 -14.97 0.57
C ALA A 152 -0.39 -14.05 1.66
N VAL A 153 -1.70 -14.08 1.85
CA VAL A 153 -2.40 -13.37 2.92
C VAL A 153 -1.84 -13.73 4.30
N ARG A 154 -1.71 -15.01 4.60
CA ARG A 154 -1.20 -15.49 5.90
C ARG A 154 0.26 -15.06 6.16
N ASN A 155 1.09 -14.99 5.12
CA ASN A 155 2.49 -14.56 5.26
C ASN A 155 2.65 -13.05 5.53
N MET A 156 1.66 -12.23 5.19
CA MET A 156 1.65 -10.81 5.53
C MET A 156 1.15 -10.53 6.95
N ARG A 157 0.33 -11.43 7.52
CA ARG A 157 -0.29 -11.25 8.84
C ARG A 157 0.57 -11.81 9.95
N TYR A 158 0.61 -11.13 11.09
CA TYR A 158 1.11 -11.73 12.32
C TYR A 158 0.15 -12.82 12.84
N PRO A 159 0.64 -13.82 13.60
CA PRO A 159 -0.23 -14.71 14.35
C PRO A 159 -1.21 -13.91 15.20
N GLN A 160 -2.49 -14.24 15.10
CA GLN A 160 -3.53 -13.44 15.74
C GLN A 160 -3.62 -13.76 17.25
N ARG A 161 -3.87 -12.72 18.06
CA ARG A 161 -4.13 -12.89 19.48
C ARG A 161 -5.48 -13.58 19.68
N LYS A 162 -5.63 -14.31 20.80
CA LYS A 162 -6.91 -14.98 21.16
C LYS A 162 -8.10 -14.01 21.23
N THR A 163 -7.83 -12.72 21.48
CA THR A 163 -8.84 -11.66 21.58
C THR A 163 -9.02 -10.88 20.29
N SER A 164 -8.39 -11.29 19.19
CA SER A 164 -8.52 -10.60 17.90
C SER A 164 -9.96 -10.59 17.41
N LYS A 165 -10.40 -9.48 16.85
CA LYS A 165 -11.70 -9.37 16.16
C LYS A 165 -11.69 -10.08 14.79
N TYR A 166 -10.51 -10.26 14.22
CA TYR A 166 -10.29 -10.81 12.88
C TYR A 166 -9.29 -11.98 12.95
N PRO A 167 -9.67 -13.10 13.64
CA PRO A 167 -8.73 -14.20 13.91
C PRO A 167 -8.35 -14.97 12.64
N ASP A 168 -9.25 -15.04 11.67
CA ASP A 168 -9.08 -15.84 10.45
C ASP A 168 -8.82 -14.99 9.21
N PRO A 169 -8.00 -15.48 8.27
CA PRO A 169 -7.08 -16.60 8.39
C PRO A 169 -5.90 -16.27 9.32
N PRO A 170 -5.41 -17.23 10.14
CA PRO A 170 -4.31 -16.96 11.07
C PRO A 170 -3.01 -16.65 10.34
N GLY A 171 -2.26 -15.66 10.83
CA GLY A 171 -1.01 -15.22 10.24
C GLY A 171 0.17 -16.16 10.50
N LEU A 172 1.20 -16.03 9.66
CA LEU A 172 2.46 -16.79 9.71
C LEU A 172 3.69 -15.89 9.86
N ARG A 173 3.52 -14.55 9.78
CA ARG A 173 4.64 -13.60 9.83
C ARG A 173 5.32 -13.63 11.19
N GLY A 174 6.66 -13.83 11.21
CA GLY A 174 7.45 -13.68 12.43
C GLY A 174 7.59 -12.20 12.83
N TYR A 175 7.67 -11.93 14.14
CA TYR A 175 7.67 -10.59 14.70
C TYR A 175 9.09 -10.02 14.84
N ALA A 176 9.44 -9.00 14.05
CA ALA A 176 10.66 -8.21 14.18
C ALA A 176 10.51 -6.84 13.46
N PRO A 177 9.59 -5.95 13.90
CA PRO A 177 9.17 -4.79 13.12
C PRO A 177 10.05 -3.55 13.30
N GLY A 178 11.20 -3.61 13.96
CA GLY A 178 11.94 -2.43 14.42
C GLY A 178 12.17 -1.34 13.36
N VAL A 179 12.55 -1.69 12.13
CA VAL A 179 12.73 -0.72 11.05
C VAL A 179 11.38 -0.18 10.55
N ALA A 180 10.38 -1.05 10.44
CA ALA A 180 9.03 -0.65 10.00
C ALA A 180 8.36 0.31 10.98
N VAL A 181 8.47 0.06 12.28
CA VAL A 181 7.97 0.95 13.34
C VAL A 181 8.58 2.34 13.20
N TRP A 182 9.91 2.39 13.04
CA TRP A 182 10.61 3.66 12.84
C TRP A 182 10.18 4.36 11.55
N TRP A 183 10.09 3.61 10.43
CA TRP A 183 9.71 4.19 9.14
C TRP A 183 8.27 4.70 9.13
N TRP A 184 7.32 3.96 9.75
CA TRP A 184 5.93 4.39 9.87
C TRP A 184 5.74 5.54 10.86
N GLY A 185 6.73 5.80 11.72
CA GLY A 185 6.69 6.89 12.71
C GLY A 185 5.66 6.66 13.81
N VAL A 186 5.47 5.41 14.23
CA VAL A 186 4.48 4.99 15.21
C VAL A 186 5.15 4.22 16.37
N SER A 187 4.41 3.96 17.45
CA SER A 187 4.86 3.04 18.51
C SER A 187 4.74 1.58 18.06
N ASP A 188 5.46 0.65 18.75
CA ASP A 188 5.34 -0.79 18.51
C ASP A 188 3.88 -1.27 18.60
N ALA A 189 3.14 -0.83 19.62
CA ALA A 189 1.74 -1.20 19.82
C ALA A 189 0.83 -0.68 18.68
N GLU A 190 1.09 0.52 18.19
CA GLU A 190 0.35 1.11 17.07
C GLU A 190 0.67 0.36 15.77
N TYR A 191 1.96 0.06 15.54
CA TYR A 191 2.36 -0.73 14.39
C TYR A 191 1.71 -2.12 14.40
N GLU A 192 1.76 -2.84 15.53
CA GLU A 192 1.14 -4.17 15.66
C GLU A 192 -0.36 -4.14 15.30
N ARG A 193 -1.07 -3.09 15.72
CA ARG A 193 -2.48 -2.90 15.42
C ARG A 193 -2.74 -2.62 13.94
N ARG A 194 -1.88 -1.82 13.29
CA ARG A 194 -2.01 -1.38 11.89
C ARG A 194 -1.41 -2.34 10.88
N ALA A 195 -0.42 -3.15 11.28
CA ALA A 195 0.28 -4.09 10.39
C ALA A 195 -0.55 -5.35 10.10
N ASP A 196 -1.80 -5.15 9.70
CA ASP A 196 -2.73 -6.17 9.26
C ASP A 196 -3.35 -5.78 7.92
N LEU A 197 -4.01 -6.72 7.27
CA LEU A 197 -4.49 -6.59 5.90
C LEU A 197 -5.84 -5.89 5.82
N TRP A 198 -5.92 -4.84 5.03
CA TRP A 198 -7.16 -4.28 4.55
C TRP A 198 -7.63 -5.06 3.29
N PRO A 199 -8.95 -5.34 3.09
CA PRO A 199 -10.10 -4.93 3.90
C PRO A 199 -10.46 -5.91 5.03
N LEU A 200 -9.72 -7.00 5.21
CA LEU A 200 -10.00 -8.02 6.24
C LEU A 200 -10.09 -7.39 7.63
N ASN A 201 -9.11 -6.57 7.97
CA ASN A 201 -9.13 -5.69 9.12
C ASN A 201 -9.35 -4.25 8.63
N PRO A 202 -10.50 -3.62 8.93
CA PRO A 202 -10.80 -2.25 8.50
C PRO A 202 -9.85 -1.16 9.02
N ASP A 203 -9.05 -1.48 10.05
CA ASP A 203 -8.03 -0.59 10.61
C ASP A 203 -6.60 -0.98 10.15
N GLY A 204 -6.48 -1.99 9.28
CA GLY A 204 -5.21 -2.44 8.71
C GLY A 204 -4.65 -1.45 7.68
N ASP A 205 -3.33 -1.37 7.60
CA ASP A 205 -2.60 -0.50 6.68
C ASP A 205 -1.74 -1.27 5.66
N LEU A 206 -1.85 -2.61 5.62
CA LEU A 206 -1.18 -3.46 4.63
C LEU A 206 -2.12 -3.86 3.49
N LEU A 207 -1.60 -3.91 2.26
CA LEU A 207 -2.34 -4.32 1.07
C LEU A 207 -1.69 -5.55 0.44
N ALA A 208 -2.42 -6.67 0.39
CA ALA A 208 -2.02 -7.86 -0.36
C ALA A 208 -2.57 -7.77 -1.79
N ILE A 209 -1.68 -7.79 -2.78
CA ILE A 209 -2.03 -7.61 -4.20
C ILE A 209 -1.67 -8.90 -4.93
N MET A 210 -2.67 -9.63 -5.43
CA MET A 210 -2.48 -10.88 -6.17
C MET A 210 -2.32 -10.57 -7.66
N MET A 211 -1.25 -11.06 -8.28
CA MET A 211 -1.05 -10.89 -9.72
C MET A 211 -1.48 -12.15 -10.48
N ILE A 212 -2.48 -11.97 -11.33
CA ILE A 212 -2.96 -13.01 -12.23
C ILE A 212 -2.35 -12.77 -13.62
N GLU A 213 -1.58 -13.75 -14.08
CA GLU A 213 -0.81 -13.63 -15.32
C GLU A 213 -0.71 -14.96 -16.09
N THR A 214 -1.40 -16.02 -15.63
CA THR A 214 -1.40 -17.34 -16.23
C THR A 214 -2.80 -17.76 -16.66
N ALA A 215 -2.92 -18.75 -17.55
CA ALA A 215 -4.20 -19.32 -17.94
C ALA A 215 -4.91 -20.01 -16.75
N GLU A 216 -4.16 -20.63 -15.85
CA GLU A 216 -4.71 -21.23 -14.62
C GLU A 216 -5.23 -20.16 -13.66
N GLY A 217 -4.46 -19.09 -13.41
CA GLY A 217 -4.90 -17.97 -12.59
C GLY A 217 -6.13 -17.27 -13.18
N LEU A 218 -6.20 -17.11 -14.50
CA LEU A 218 -7.38 -16.57 -15.19
C LEU A 218 -8.62 -17.42 -14.94
N LYS A 219 -8.50 -18.75 -15.06
CA LYS A 219 -9.59 -19.69 -14.78
C LYS A 219 -10.09 -19.60 -13.35
N ASN A 220 -9.19 -19.36 -12.41
CA ASN A 220 -9.47 -19.32 -10.99
C ASN A 220 -9.65 -17.89 -10.43
N ALA A 221 -9.78 -16.87 -11.30
CA ALA A 221 -9.84 -15.46 -10.89
C ALA A 221 -10.93 -15.18 -9.85
N ASP A 222 -12.09 -15.81 -9.98
CA ASP A 222 -13.21 -15.67 -9.05
C ASP A 222 -12.87 -16.21 -7.65
N THR A 223 -12.31 -17.41 -7.56
CA THR A 223 -11.92 -18.03 -6.28
C THR A 223 -10.73 -17.32 -5.63
N ILE A 224 -9.81 -16.76 -6.42
CA ILE A 224 -8.71 -15.93 -5.92
C ILE A 224 -9.27 -14.61 -5.31
N ALA A 225 -10.21 -13.97 -6.01
CA ALA A 225 -10.85 -12.75 -5.54
C ALA A 225 -11.68 -12.95 -4.26
N ALA A 226 -12.22 -14.14 -4.07
CA ALA A 226 -13.02 -14.50 -2.89
C ALA A 226 -12.17 -14.71 -1.61
N VAL A 227 -10.84 -14.81 -1.70
CA VAL A 227 -9.98 -15.09 -0.54
C VAL A 227 -9.98 -13.92 0.43
N PRO A 228 -10.35 -14.13 1.71
CA PRO A 228 -10.34 -13.08 2.73
C PRO A 228 -8.93 -12.49 2.89
N GLY A 229 -8.82 -11.16 2.83
CA GLY A 229 -7.55 -10.44 2.97
C GLY A 229 -6.87 -10.11 1.65
N VAL A 230 -7.36 -10.57 0.51
CA VAL A 230 -6.97 -10.05 -0.79
C VAL A 230 -7.50 -8.62 -0.92
N GLY A 231 -6.58 -7.66 -0.99
CA GLY A 231 -6.93 -6.23 -1.07
C GLY A 231 -7.03 -5.72 -2.50
N ALA A 232 -6.26 -6.31 -3.41
CA ALA A 232 -6.33 -6.01 -4.83
C ALA A 232 -5.91 -7.23 -5.67
N ILE A 233 -6.39 -7.27 -6.91
CA ILE A 233 -5.87 -8.14 -7.97
C ILE A 233 -5.23 -7.26 -9.03
N PHE A 234 -4.01 -7.57 -9.46
CA PHE A 234 -3.32 -6.86 -10.52
C PHE A 234 -3.11 -7.76 -11.73
N VAL A 235 -3.42 -7.24 -12.90
CA VAL A 235 -3.12 -7.92 -14.17
C VAL A 235 -1.87 -7.29 -14.75
N GLY A 236 -0.84 -8.09 -14.96
CA GLY A 236 0.34 -7.67 -15.68
C GLY A 236 -0.02 -7.07 -17.05
N ALA A 237 0.89 -6.33 -17.66
CA ALA A 237 0.66 -5.59 -18.91
C ALA A 237 0.38 -6.48 -20.13
N GLY A 238 -0.09 -7.68 -19.93
CA GLY A 238 -0.33 -8.67 -20.97
C GLY A 238 0.94 -9.43 -21.39
N GLY A 239 2.11 -9.11 -20.79
CA GLY A 239 3.37 -9.77 -21.12
C GLY A 239 3.30 -11.28 -20.99
N ASP A 240 2.97 -11.76 -19.81
CA ASP A 240 2.93 -13.21 -19.57
C ASP A 240 1.58 -13.82 -19.98
N LEU A 241 0.46 -13.14 -19.68
CA LEU A 241 -0.86 -13.70 -19.95
C LEU A 241 -1.07 -14.06 -21.42
N HIS A 242 -0.61 -13.22 -22.37
CA HIS A 242 -0.75 -13.56 -23.81
C HIS A 242 0.10 -14.78 -24.19
N GLN A 243 1.29 -14.95 -23.59
CA GLN A 243 2.14 -16.11 -23.81
C GLN A 243 1.48 -17.38 -23.28
N TYR A 244 0.90 -17.33 -22.07
CA TYR A 244 0.16 -18.46 -21.51
C TYR A 244 -1.14 -18.79 -22.29
N LEU A 245 -1.76 -17.80 -22.92
CA LEU A 245 -2.92 -17.99 -23.79
C LEU A 245 -2.50 -18.46 -25.20
N GLY A 246 -1.20 -18.36 -25.55
CA GLY A 246 -0.69 -18.76 -26.86
C GLY A 246 -1.14 -17.85 -28.00
N VAL A 247 -1.34 -16.54 -27.71
CA VAL A 247 -1.83 -15.54 -28.67
C VAL A 247 -0.91 -14.29 -28.69
N ASP A 248 -1.09 -13.42 -29.67
CA ASP A 248 -0.39 -12.14 -29.70
C ASP A 248 -0.86 -11.21 -28.59
N SER A 249 0.02 -10.31 -28.10
CA SER A 249 -0.27 -9.42 -26.98
C SER A 249 -1.43 -8.44 -27.20
N ASN A 250 -1.79 -8.19 -28.46
CA ASN A 250 -2.90 -7.34 -28.87
C ASN A 250 -4.14 -8.13 -29.32
N ALA A 251 -4.13 -9.45 -29.17
CA ALA A 251 -5.26 -10.30 -29.55
C ALA A 251 -6.50 -9.99 -28.69
N PRO A 252 -7.72 -10.10 -29.26
CA PRO A 252 -8.96 -9.85 -28.52
C PRO A 252 -9.13 -10.75 -27.29
N GLU A 253 -8.54 -11.93 -27.29
CA GLU A 253 -8.54 -12.89 -26.18
C GLU A 253 -7.86 -12.33 -24.93
N VAL A 254 -6.82 -11.53 -25.10
CA VAL A 254 -6.12 -10.85 -23.97
C VAL A 254 -7.05 -9.83 -23.31
N GLU A 255 -7.77 -9.03 -24.10
CA GLU A 255 -8.75 -8.09 -23.56
C GLU A 255 -9.92 -8.83 -22.91
N GLN A 256 -10.40 -9.92 -23.46
CA GLN A 256 -11.44 -10.77 -22.85
C GLN A 256 -10.97 -11.33 -21.51
N ALA A 257 -9.71 -11.74 -21.38
CA ALA A 257 -9.11 -12.19 -20.13
C ALA A 257 -9.07 -11.06 -19.09
N PHE A 258 -8.68 -9.85 -19.49
CA PHE A 258 -8.73 -8.68 -18.61
C PHE A 258 -10.14 -8.41 -18.08
N GLN A 259 -11.14 -8.43 -18.97
CA GLN A 259 -12.53 -8.22 -18.58
C GLN A 259 -13.07 -9.36 -17.71
N THR A 260 -12.58 -10.58 -17.87
CA THR A 260 -12.94 -11.72 -17.00
C THR A 260 -12.41 -11.51 -15.58
N ILE A 261 -11.16 -11.10 -15.43
CA ILE A 261 -10.56 -10.79 -14.13
C ILE A 261 -11.25 -9.58 -13.47
N LEU A 262 -11.56 -8.53 -14.27
CA LEU A 262 -12.29 -7.38 -13.76
C LEU A 262 -13.67 -7.77 -13.19
N ARG A 263 -14.41 -8.63 -13.91
CA ARG A 263 -15.71 -9.13 -13.41
C ARG A 263 -15.57 -9.88 -12.08
N ALA A 264 -14.54 -10.71 -11.92
CA ALA A 264 -14.26 -11.39 -10.67
C ALA A 264 -13.98 -10.38 -9.53
N CYS A 265 -13.14 -9.37 -9.78
CA CYS A 265 -12.90 -8.30 -8.80
C CYS A 265 -14.19 -7.58 -8.38
N LEU A 266 -15.03 -7.20 -9.34
CA LEU A 266 -16.28 -6.49 -9.08
C LEU A 266 -17.28 -7.35 -8.30
N ALA A 267 -17.38 -8.65 -8.60
CA ALA A 267 -18.25 -9.59 -7.90
C ALA A 267 -17.89 -9.73 -6.42
N HIS A 268 -16.60 -9.66 -6.08
CA HIS A 268 -16.11 -9.80 -4.70
C HIS A 268 -15.75 -8.46 -4.02
N ASN A 269 -16.05 -7.32 -4.67
CA ASN A 269 -15.70 -5.97 -4.19
C ASN A 269 -14.21 -5.81 -3.87
N VAL A 270 -13.33 -6.43 -4.67
CA VAL A 270 -11.87 -6.33 -4.59
C VAL A 270 -11.40 -5.30 -5.62
N ALA A 271 -10.39 -4.50 -5.28
CA ALA A 271 -9.81 -3.56 -6.25
C ALA A 271 -9.11 -4.32 -7.37
N CYS A 272 -9.40 -3.94 -8.64
CA CYS A 272 -8.72 -4.53 -9.78
C CYS A 272 -7.72 -3.55 -10.38
N GLY A 273 -6.51 -4.04 -10.69
CA GLY A 273 -5.41 -3.25 -11.21
C GLY A 273 -4.96 -3.66 -12.60
N ILE A 274 -4.55 -2.68 -13.40
CA ILE A 274 -4.06 -2.89 -14.76
C ILE A 274 -3.00 -1.84 -15.14
N THR A 275 -2.16 -2.16 -16.12
CA THR A 275 -1.24 -1.20 -16.73
C THR A 275 -1.94 -0.40 -17.83
N ALA A 276 -1.77 0.94 -17.81
CA ALA A 276 -2.28 1.86 -18.83
C ALA A 276 -1.20 2.89 -19.19
N LEU A 277 -0.67 2.84 -20.42
CA LEU A 277 0.52 3.57 -20.85
C LEU A 277 0.22 4.81 -21.72
N SER A 278 -1.06 5.24 -21.78
CA SER A 278 -1.46 6.50 -22.42
C SER A 278 -2.59 7.17 -21.64
N GLY A 279 -2.76 8.46 -21.80
CA GLY A 279 -3.87 9.20 -21.15
C GLY A 279 -5.24 8.63 -21.51
N GLN A 280 -5.42 8.22 -22.77
CA GLN A 280 -6.66 7.59 -23.23
C GLN A 280 -6.88 6.22 -22.59
N ALA A 281 -5.82 5.40 -22.45
CA ALA A 281 -5.89 4.11 -21.78
C ALA A 281 -6.25 4.26 -20.30
N ILE A 282 -5.68 5.23 -19.59
CA ILE A 282 -6.04 5.54 -18.21
C ILE A 282 -7.54 5.88 -18.10
N ALA A 283 -8.02 6.80 -18.94
CA ALA A 283 -9.42 7.21 -18.93
C ALA A 283 -10.36 6.03 -19.20
N ARG A 284 -10.04 5.19 -20.20
CA ARG A 284 -10.79 3.99 -20.54
C ARG A 284 -10.85 3.02 -19.37
N ARG A 285 -9.71 2.66 -18.78
CA ARG A 285 -9.65 1.67 -17.69
C ARG A 285 -10.40 2.16 -16.45
N LEU A 286 -10.28 3.43 -16.10
CA LEU A 286 -11.05 4.01 -14.99
C LEU A 286 -12.56 3.97 -15.25
N ALA A 287 -13.00 4.23 -16.48
CA ALA A 287 -14.42 4.15 -16.86
C ALA A 287 -14.97 2.72 -16.83
N GLU A 288 -14.13 1.72 -17.10
CA GLU A 288 -14.46 0.29 -16.98
C GLU A 288 -14.58 -0.20 -15.51
N GLY A 289 -14.06 0.57 -14.53
CA GLY A 289 -14.12 0.24 -13.11
C GLY A 289 -12.80 -0.25 -12.49
N TRP A 290 -11.70 -0.25 -13.25
CA TRP A 290 -10.38 -0.51 -12.70
C TRP A 290 -10.01 0.52 -11.64
N LYS A 291 -9.47 0.08 -10.51
CA LYS A 291 -9.14 0.95 -9.35
C LYS A 291 -7.63 1.19 -9.19
N MET A 292 -6.79 0.22 -9.52
CA MET A 292 -5.34 0.36 -9.47
C MET A 292 -4.79 0.57 -10.87
N ILE A 293 -4.20 1.74 -11.14
CA ILE A 293 -3.59 2.03 -12.45
C ILE A 293 -2.07 2.15 -12.30
N ARG A 294 -1.35 1.22 -12.92
CA ARG A 294 0.09 1.38 -13.14
C ARG A 294 0.30 2.14 -14.45
N THR A 295 1.08 3.21 -14.42
CA THR A 295 1.30 4.06 -15.60
C THR A 295 2.71 4.66 -15.64
N THR A 296 2.94 5.58 -16.56
CA THR A 296 4.14 6.41 -16.69
C THR A 296 3.81 7.89 -16.44
N ASN A 297 4.82 8.68 -16.10
CA ASN A 297 4.64 10.11 -15.90
C ASN A 297 4.05 10.81 -17.14
N GLY A 298 4.53 10.47 -18.35
CA GLY A 298 4.01 11.05 -19.59
C GLY A 298 2.52 10.74 -19.81
N ALA A 299 2.10 9.50 -19.60
CA ALA A 299 0.70 9.12 -19.73
C ALA A 299 -0.20 9.79 -18.66
N LEU A 300 0.30 9.93 -17.44
CA LEU A 300 -0.42 10.59 -16.35
C LEU A 300 -0.64 12.07 -16.64
N VAL A 301 0.39 12.78 -17.13
CA VAL A 301 0.29 14.19 -17.54
C VAL A 301 -0.73 14.36 -18.68
N GLN A 302 -0.70 13.50 -19.70
CA GLN A 302 -1.68 13.52 -20.79
C GLN A 302 -3.12 13.32 -20.28
N TRP A 303 -3.31 12.34 -19.39
CA TRP A 303 -4.65 12.08 -18.82
C TRP A 303 -5.19 13.26 -18.04
N ARG A 304 -4.37 13.88 -17.16
CA ARG A 304 -4.76 15.03 -16.36
C ARG A 304 -5.10 16.25 -17.22
N ALA A 305 -4.29 16.52 -18.25
CA ALA A 305 -4.57 17.61 -19.19
C ALA A 305 -5.92 17.42 -19.90
N SER A 306 -6.24 16.19 -20.30
CA SER A 306 -7.53 15.88 -20.92
C SER A 306 -8.72 15.94 -19.96
N ALA A 307 -8.50 15.68 -18.65
CA ALA A 307 -9.52 15.78 -17.63
C ALA A 307 -9.79 17.24 -17.18
N ALA A 308 -8.74 18.08 -17.16
CA ALA A 308 -8.85 19.50 -16.81
C ALA A 308 -9.54 20.36 -17.90
N GLY A 309 -9.57 19.87 -19.14
CA GLY A 309 -10.24 20.53 -20.27
C GLY A 309 -11.71 20.13 -20.47
N ARG A 310 -12.27 19.36 -19.56
CA ARG A 310 -13.69 18.99 -19.51
C ARG A 310 -14.35 19.59 -18.29
#